data_cdad1cfc4af3fd2ed5e4c0f8bf84ccff
#
_entry.id   cdad1cfc4af3fd2ed5e4c0f8bf84ccff
#
_cell.length_a   1.000
_cell.length_b   1.000
_cell.length_c   1.000
_cell.angle_alpha   90.00
_cell.angle_beta   90.00
_cell.angle_gamma   90.00
#
_symmetry.space_group_name_H-M   'P 1'
#
loop_
_entity.id
_entity.type
_entity.pdbx_description
1 polymer ?
#
loop_
_entity_poly.entity_id
_entity_poly.type
_entity_poly.pdbx_seq_one_letter_code
_entity_poly.pdbx_strand_id
1 'polypeptide(L)'
;KRAPSSMEAMAGKSTAFMPARLLLKDMQRMDADILKYELGVNAVRTSHYPQSHYFIDQCDRIGLLVFMEIPGWQHIGDEAWKNQAVINVRDMVMQYRNHTSIILWGVRINESQDDDDFYRRTNAAAHELDPSRPTGGVRAHKKSSFLEDVYTYNDFVHDGTNRGCEKKTSVTSDPKKPYLISEYNGHMYPTKAFDWEEHRVEHALRHVRVLDAAAAEGDIAGSFGWCPHIRRCFPCWQR
;
A
#
# COMPACT_ATOMS: atom_id res chain seq x y z
N LYS A 1 -29.82 -18.08 3.47
CA LYS A 1 -28.99 -17.00 4.07
C LYS A 1 -27.60 -17.17 3.44
N ARG A 2 -27.18 -16.24 2.59
CA ARG A 2 -25.82 -16.22 2.05
C ARG A 2 -24.87 -15.94 3.22
N ALA A 3 -23.79 -16.73 3.35
CA ALA A 3 -22.71 -16.39 4.25
C ALA A 3 -22.13 -15.03 3.81
N PRO A 4 -21.73 -14.13 4.74
CA PRO A 4 -21.10 -12.88 4.39
C PRO A 4 -19.83 -13.18 3.57
N SER A 5 -19.53 -12.34 2.57
CA SER A 5 -18.31 -12.51 1.79
C SER A 5 -17.11 -12.41 2.72
N SER A 6 -16.03 -13.13 2.41
CA SER A 6 -14.80 -13.14 3.23
C SER A 6 -14.21 -11.75 3.48
N MET A 7 -14.47 -10.79 2.59
CA MET A 7 -14.15 -9.37 2.77
C MET A 7 -14.92 -8.71 3.91
N GLU A 8 -16.20 -9.08 4.13
CA GLU A 8 -17.01 -8.58 5.26
C GLU A 8 -16.56 -9.16 6.60
N ALA A 9 -16.11 -10.41 6.61
CA ALA A 9 -15.63 -11.08 7.82
C ALA A 9 -14.23 -10.57 8.26
N MET A 10 -13.39 -10.16 7.33
CA MET A 10 -12.07 -9.58 7.63
C MET A 10 -12.17 -8.11 8.08
N ALA A 11 -13.11 -7.33 7.53
CA ALA A 11 -13.39 -5.97 7.95
C ALA A 11 -13.90 -5.88 9.42
N GLY A 12 -14.52 -6.94 9.93
CA GLY A 12 -15.09 -6.98 11.29
C GLY A 12 -14.09 -7.13 12.44
N LYS A 13 -12.80 -7.32 12.19
CA LYS A 13 -11.78 -7.54 13.23
C LYS A 13 -10.73 -6.44 13.36
N SER A 14 -10.78 -5.42 12.55
CA SER A 14 -9.91 -4.24 12.69
C SER A 14 -10.67 -3.13 13.42
N THR A 15 -10.40 -2.96 14.69
CA THR A 15 -11.08 -2.00 15.58
C THR A 15 -10.82 -0.52 15.30
N ALA A 16 -10.17 -0.19 14.19
CA ALA A 16 -9.86 1.19 13.82
C ALA A 16 -10.62 1.64 12.56
N PHE A 17 -11.63 0.91 12.10
CA PHE A 17 -12.28 1.18 10.82
C PHE A 17 -13.72 1.64 10.97
N MET A 18 -13.97 2.89 10.59
CA MET A 18 -15.31 3.26 10.10
C MET A 18 -15.55 2.44 8.82
N PRO A 19 -16.65 1.68 8.74
CA PRO A 19 -16.94 0.91 7.54
C PRO A 19 -17.01 1.86 6.34
N ALA A 20 -16.36 1.50 5.23
CA ALA A 20 -16.35 2.26 3.99
C ALA A 20 -17.75 2.64 3.49
N ARG A 21 -18.78 1.96 3.96
CA ARG A 21 -20.21 2.26 3.74
C ARG A 21 -20.69 3.60 4.31
N LEU A 22 -20.00 4.18 5.29
CA LEU A 22 -20.37 5.45 5.92
C LEU A 22 -19.73 6.66 5.25
N LEU A 23 -18.75 6.45 4.38
CA LEU A 23 -18.18 7.54 3.59
C LEU A 23 -19.11 7.84 2.42
N LEU A 24 -19.60 9.08 2.35
CA LEU A 24 -20.34 9.55 1.21
C LEU A 24 -19.48 9.43 -0.05
N LYS A 25 -20.10 9.11 -1.20
CA LYS A 25 -19.42 8.98 -2.51
C LYS A 25 -18.48 10.14 -2.81
N ASP A 26 -18.94 11.35 -2.48
CA ASP A 26 -18.19 12.59 -2.74
C ASP A 26 -16.96 12.72 -1.84
N MET A 27 -17.00 12.20 -0.61
CA MET A 27 -15.82 12.18 0.26
C MET A 27 -14.72 11.29 -0.31
N GLN A 28 -15.07 10.13 -0.87
CA GLN A 28 -14.10 9.22 -1.48
C GLN A 28 -13.46 9.79 -2.75
N ARG A 29 -14.23 10.52 -3.55
CA ARG A 29 -13.70 11.27 -4.68
C ARG A 29 -12.79 12.41 -4.24
N MET A 30 -13.21 13.14 -3.20
CA MET A 30 -12.42 14.21 -2.62
C MET A 30 -11.07 13.72 -2.06
N ASP A 31 -11.01 12.51 -1.50
CA ASP A 31 -9.74 11.93 -1.04
C ASP A 31 -8.74 11.79 -2.20
N ALA A 32 -9.20 11.31 -3.37
CA ALA A 32 -8.35 11.22 -4.55
C ALA A 32 -7.94 12.63 -5.06
N ASP A 33 -8.84 13.60 -5.04
CA ASP A 33 -8.55 14.99 -5.43
C ASP A 33 -7.51 15.63 -4.51
N ILE A 34 -7.62 15.46 -3.20
CA ILE A 34 -6.65 15.94 -2.22
C ILE A 34 -5.25 15.33 -2.48
N LEU A 35 -5.19 14.02 -2.68
CA LEU A 35 -3.93 13.35 -3.01
C LEU A 35 -3.29 13.94 -4.28
N LYS A 36 -4.07 14.13 -5.33
CA LYS A 36 -3.56 14.60 -6.62
C LYS A 36 -3.23 16.09 -6.61
N TYR A 37 -4.13 16.93 -6.14
CA TYR A 37 -4.06 18.38 -6.36
C TYR A 37 -3.55 19.17 -5.16
N GLU A 38 -3.78 18.71 -3.92
CA GLU A 38 -3.27 19.38 -2.72
C GLU A 38 -1.90 18.83 -2.31
N LEU A 39 -1.70 17.50 -2.35
CA LEU A 39 -0.43 16.86 -1.99
C LEU A 39 0.51 16.67 -3.19
N GLY A 40 0.00 16.80 -4.42
CA GLY A 40 0.81 16.72 -5.63
C GLY A 40 1.36 15.32 -5.94
N VAL A 41 0.79 14.24 -5.35
CA VAL A 41 1.26 12.89 -5.60
C VAL A 41 0.78 12.37 -6.96
N ASN A 42 1.56 11.51 -7.59
CA ASN A 42 1.21 10.89 -8.86
C ASN A 42 0.73 9.44 -8.72
N ALA A 43 0.95 8.82 -7.56
CA ALA A 43 0.53 7.46 -7.26
C ALA A 43 0.08 7.32 -5.81
N VAL A 44 -0.80 6.36 -5.56
CA VAL A 44 -1.26 5.97 -4.23
C VAL A 44 -1.21 4.46 -4.07
N ARG A 45 -0.83 3.99 -2.89
CA ARG A 45 -0.97 2.60 -2.48
C ARG A 45 -2.19 2.45 -1.58
N THR A 46 -3.05 1.48 -1.87
CA THR A 46 -4.28 1.24 -1.10
C THR A 46 -4.03 0.23 0.01
N SER A 47 -3.24 0.61 0.98
CA SER A 47 -2.89 -0.25 2.10
C SER A 47 -4.07 -0.41 3.08
N HIS A 48 -4.51 -1.60 3.44
CA HIS A 48 -4.03 -2.94 3.04
C HIS A 48 -5.25 -3.72 2.51
N TYR A 49 -5.97 -3.19 1.52
CA TYR A 49 -7.17 -3.77 0.92
C TYR A 49 -7.64 -2.94 -0.28
N PRO A 50 -8.48 -3.50 -1.16
CA PRO A 50 -9.09 -2.75 -2.25
C PRO A 50 -9.95 -1.60 -1.74
N GLN A 51 -9.86 -0.46 -2.40
CA GLN A 51 -10.66 0.72 -2.09
C GLN A 51 -11.99 0.71 -2.85
N SER A 52 -12.87 1.64 -2.47
CA SER A 52 -14.18 1.79 -3.10
C SER A 52 -14.04 2.16 -4.58
N HIS A 53 -14.99 1.69 -5.41
CA HIS A 53 -15.06 2.07 -6.82
C HIS A 53 -15.13 3.58 -7.02
N TYR A 54 -15.79 4.34 -6.12
CA TYR A 54 -15.86 5.81 -6.26
C TYR A 54 -14.50 6.48 -6.12
N PHE A 55 -13.60 5.94 -5.30
CA PHE A 55 -12.23 6.39 -5.20
C PHE A 55 -11.45 6.02 -6.46
N ILE A 56 -11.55 4.77 -6.92
CA ILE A 56 -10.81 4.29 -8.09
C ILE A 56 -11.32 4.94 -9.38
N ASP A 57 -12.65 5.12 -9.55
CA ASP A 57 -13.23 5.90 -10.67
C ASP A 57 -12.66 7.32 -10.72
N GLN A 58 -12.48 7.95 -9.56
CA GLN A 58 -11.89 9.28 -9.52
C GLN A 58 -10.41 9.24 -9.87
N CYS A 59 -9.66 8.23 -9.40
CA CYS A 59 -8.26 8.02 -9.79
C CYS A 59 -8.12 7.89 -11.32
N ASP A 60 -9.00 7.12 -11.97
CA ASP A 60 -9.04 7.01 -13.44
C ASP A 60 -9.24 8.37 -14.12
N ARG A 61 -10.17 9.18 -13.61
CA ARG A 61 -10.51 10.50 -14.19
C ARG A 61 -9.36 11.51 -14.09
N ILE A 62 -8.65 11.51 -12.98
CA ILE A 62 -7.62 12.52 -12.68
C ILE A 62 -6.20 12.05 -12.97
N GLY A 63 -6.03 10.80 -13.40
CA GLY A 63 -4.72 10.21 -13.67
C GLY A 63 -3.87 10.03 -12.40
N LEU A 64 -4.49 9.60 -11.29
CA LEU A 64 -3.79 9.17 -10.07
C LEU A 64 -3.56 7.67 -10.15
N LEU A 65 -2.30 7.25 -10.23
CA LEU A 65 -1.94 5.84 -10.36
C LEU A 65 -2.18 5.08 -9.05
N VAL A 66 -2.54 3.80 -9.14
CA VAL A 66 -2.92 2.99 -7.98
C VAL A 66 -2.12 1.69 -7.91
N PHE A 67 -1.50 1.46 -6.78
CA PHE A 67 -1.01 0.17 -6.34
C PHE A 67 -2.06 -0.45 -5.40
N MET A 68 -2.79 -1.45 -5.86
CA MET A 68 -3.92 -2.06 -5.14
C MET A 68 -3.52 -3.39 -4.53
N GLU A 69 -3.87 -3.60 -3.25
CA GLU A 69 -3.49 -4.79 -2.47
C GLU A 69 -4.67 -5.67 -2.07
N ILE A 70 -4.39 -6.97 -1.91
CA ILE A 70 -5.30 -7.90 -1.23
C ILE A 70 -5.36 -7.59 0.27
N PRO A 71 -6.49 -7.91 0.95
CA PRO A 71 -6.62 -7.68 2.38
C PRO A 71 -5.66 -8.52 3.21
N GLY A 72 -4.96 -7.90 4.16
CA GLY A 72 -4.18 -8.60 5.16
C GLY A 72 -2.94 -7.86 5.66
N TRP A 73 -2.55 -8.17 6.90
CA TRP A 73 -1.37 -7.61 7.57
C TRP A 73 -0.70 -8.66 8.45
N GLN A 74 0.57 -8.93 8.17
CA GLN A 74 1.50 -9.82 8.89
C GLN A 74 1.08 -11.29 9.01
N HIS A 75 -0.19 -11.60 9.21
CA HIS A 75 -0.67 -12.94 9.46
C HIS A 75 -0.88 -13.76 8.17
N ILE A 76 -0.39 -15.00 8.17
CA ILE A 76 -0.72 -16.04 7.21
C ILE A 76 -1.35 -17.18 8.00
N GLY A 77 -2.56 -17.59 7.62
CA GLY A 77 -3.30 -18.66 8.28
C GLY A 77 -3.00 -20.06 7.72
N ASP A 78 -3.89 -20.98 8.02
CA ASP A 78 -3.86 -22.35 7.52
C ASP A 78 -4.20 -22.45 6.02
N GLU A 79 -4.24 -23.66 5.47
CA GLU A 79 -4.53 -23.87 4.04
C GLU A 79 -5.93 -23.38 3.64
N ALA A 80 -6.92 -23.47 4.50
CA ALA A 80 -8.26 -22.93 4.21
C ALA A 80 -8.21 -21.41 4.08
N TRP A 81 -7.49 -20.74 4.96
CA TRP A 81 -7.25 -19.29 4.91
C TRP A 81 -6.46 -18.90 3.64
N LYS A 82 -5.38 -19.63 3.29
CA LYS A 82 -4.58 -19.38 2.09
C LYS A 82 -5.42 -19.55 0.81
N ASN A 83 -6.24 -20.58 0.74
CA ASN A 83 -7.18 -20.78 -0.36
C ASN A 83 -8.14 -19.59 -0.52
N GLN A 84 -8.68 -19.08 0.61
CA GLN A 84 -9.52 -17.90 0.59
C GLN A 84 -8.76 -16.65 0.14
N ALA A 85 -7.51 -16.47 0.55
CA ALA A 85 -6.69 -15.35 0.12
C ALA A 85 -6.40 -15.38 -1.40
N VAL A 86 -6.21 -16.56 -2.00
CA VAL A 86 -6.11 -16.71 -3.46
C VAL A 86 -7.41 -16.32 -4.15
N ILE A 87 -8.57 -16.69 -3.58
CA ILE A 87 -9.88 -16.24 -4.08
C ILE A 87 -9.99 -14.71 -3.98
N ASN A 88 -9.54 -14.10 -2.88
CA ASN A 88 -9.54 -12.65 -2.73
C ASN A 88 -8.68 -11.94 -3.80
N VAL A 89 -7.54 -12.52 -4.20
CA VAL A 89 -6.75 -12.00 -5.35
C VAL A 89 -7.60 -12.04 -6.63
N ARG A 90 -8.25 -13.17 -6.92
CA ARG A 90 -9.11 -13.31 -8.10
C ARG A 90 -10.25 -12.31 -8.10
N ASP A 91 -10.93 -12.16 -6.98
CA ASP A 91 -12.03 -11.21 -6.82
C ASP A 91 -11.56 -9.77 -7.00
N MET A 92 -10.43 -9.39 -6.42
CA MET A 92 -9.82 -8.07 -6.60
C MET A 92 -9.52 -7.79 -8.06
N VAL A 93 -8.80 -8.68 -8.74
CA VAL A 93 -8.44 -8.48 -10.15
C VAL A 93 -9.69 -8.44 -11.03
N MET A 94 -10.64 -9.35 -10.85
CA MET A 94 -11.89 -9.38 -11.63
C MET A 94 -12.72 -8.11 -11.46
N GLN A 95 -12.79 -7.56 -10.25
CA GLN A 95 -13.56 -6.35 -9.97
C GLN A 95 -12.91 -5.08 -10.55
N TYR A 96 -11.57 -5.02 -10.56
CA TYR A 96 -10.86 -3.75 -10.79
C TYR A 96 -9.99 -3.73 -12.06
N ARG A 97 -9.80 -4.84 -12.79
CA ARG A 97 -8.91 -4.90 -13.97
C ARG A 97 -9.26 -3.95 -15.12
N ASN A 98 -10.48 -3.43 -15.14
CA ASN A 98 -10.92 -2.46 -16.16
C ASN A 98 -10.61 -1.00 -15.78
N HIS A 99 -10.07 -0.75 -14.57
CA HIS A 99 -9.65 0.57 -14.15
C HIS A 99 -8.23 0.86 -14.64
N THR A 100 -8.08 1.94 -15.41
CA THR A 100 -6.81 2.31 -16.05
C THR A 100 -5.79 2.90 -15.09
N SER A 101 -6.23 3.43 -13.95
CA SER A 101 -5.36 3.95 -12.89
C SER A 101 -4.55 2.87 -12.18
N ILE A 102 -5.05 1.63 -12.13
CA ILE A 102 -4.36 0.54 -11.45
C ILE A 102 -3.17 0.08 -12.29
N ILE A 103 -1.98 0.18 -11.72
CA ILE A 103 -0.72 -0.15 -12.40
C ILE A 103 0.02 -1.33 -11.79
N LEU A 104 -0.37 -1.75 -10.59
CA LEU A 104 0.32 -2.82 -9.85
C LEU A 104 -0.67 -3.57 -8.95
N TRP A 105 -0.63 -4.91 -9.02
CA TRP A 105 -1.41 -5.78 -8.13
C TRP A 105 -0.59 -6.21 -6.93
N GLY A 106 -1.03 -5.86 -5.73
CA GLY A 106 -0.44 -6.32 -4.47
C GLY A 106 -0.98 -7.69 -4.10
N VAL A 107 -0.19 -8.73 -4.34
CA VAL A 107 -0.59 -10.13 -4.20
C VAL A 107 0.02 -10.83 -2.99
N ARG A 108 0.72 -10.09 -2.15
CA ARG A 108 1.33 -10.55 -0.91
C ARG A 108 0.72 -9.84 0.28
N ILE A 109 0.51 -10.56 1.37
CA ILE A 109 0.05 -10.00 2.65
C ILE A 109 1.13 -9.04 3.16
N ASN A 110 0.73 -7.81 3.47
CA ASN A 110 1.64 -6.78 3.94
C ASN A 110 2.47 -7.26 5.14
N GLU A 111 3.80 -7.09 5.07
CA GLU A 111 4.77 -7.42 6.12
C GLU A 111 4.75 -8.87 6.64
N SER A 112 4.16 -9.78 5.90
CA SER A 112 4.14 -11.19 6.29
C SER A 112 5.49 -11.86 6.10
N GLN A 113 5.67 -13.00 6.76
CA GLN A 113 6.78 -13.91 6.51
C GLN A 113 6.71 -14.49 5.09
N ASP A 114 7.81 -15.06 4.62
CA ASP A 114 7.84 -15.78 3.35
C ASP A 114 7.01 -17.07 3.44
N ASP A 115 6.25 -17.32 2.39
CA ASP A 115 5.53 -18.57 2.13
C ASP A 115 5.48 -18.74 0.60
N ASP A 116 6.49 -19.38 0.07
CA ASP A 116 6.73 -19.44 -1.37
C ASP A 116 5.61 -20.17 -2.11
N ASP A 117 5.04 -21.23 -1.53
CA ASP A 117 3.93 -21.94 -2.17
C ASP A 117 2.69 -21.05 -2.26
N PHE A 118 2.33 -20.43 -1.16
CA PHE A 118 1.18 -19.52 -1.11
C PHE A 118 1.37 -18.36 -2.08
N TYR A 119 2.54 -17.70 -2.11
CA TYR A 119 2.76 -16.53 -2.95
C TYR A 119 2.95 -16.87 -4.43
N ARG A 120 3.41 -18.07 -4.81
CA ARG A 120 3.31 -18.54 -6.20
C ARG A 120 1.85 -18.65 -6.66
N ARG A 121 0.96 -19.13 -5.78
CA ARG A 121 -0.47 -19.26 -6.08
C ARG A 121 -1.15 -17.91 -6.26
N THR A 122 -0.86 -16.93 -5.40
CA THR A 122 -1.44 -15.58 -5.50
C THR A 122 -0.94 -14.85 -6.74
N ASN A 123 0.34 -14.95 -7.07
CA ASN A 123 0.91 -14.40 -8.30
C ASN A 123 0.27 -15.04 -9.55
N ALA A 124 0.22 -16.35 -9.59
CA ALA A 124 -0.40 -17.06 -10.71
C ALA A 124 -1.86 -16.66 -10.92
N ALA A 125 -2.62 -16.52 -9.83
CA ALA A 125 -4.02 -16.08 -9.87
C ALA A 125 -4.20 -14.68 -10.47
N ALA A 126 -3.31 -13.74 -10.14
CA ALA A 126 -3.35 -12.39 -10.71
C ALA A 126 -3.00 -12.39 -12.19
N HIS A 127 -1.90 -13.02 -12.59
CA HIS A 127 -1.46 -13.10 -13.99
C HIS A 127 -2.42 -13.85 -14.91
N GLU A 128 -3.10 -14.88 -14.39
CA GLU A 128 -4.13 -15.60 -15.14
C GLU A 128 -5.29 -14.68 -15.55
N LEU A 129 -5.67 -13.75 -14.68
CA LEU A 129 -6.82 -12.86 -14.89
C LEU A 129 -6.45 -11.52 -15.53
N ASP A 130 -5.21 -11.08 -15.34
CA ASP A 130 -4.68 -9.85 -15.92
C ASP A 130 -3.17 -9.98 -16.19
N PRO A 131 -2.77 -10.50 -17.36
CA PRO A 131 -1.38 -10.62 -17.74
C PRO A 131 -0.74 -9.28 -18.15
N SER A 132 -1.52 -8.20 -18.21
CA SER A 132 -1.06 -6.89 -18.67
C SER A 132 -0.38 -6.05 -17.59
N ARG A 133 -0.66 -6.34 -16.30
CA ARG A 133 -0.12 -5.58 -15.16
C ARG A 133 0.81 -6.42 -14.32
N PRO A 134 1.90 -5.82 -13.84
CA PRO A 134 2.83 -6.47 -12.94
C PRO A 134 2.21 -6.73 -11.55
N THR A 135 2.81 -7.68 -10.84
CA THR A 135 2.52 -7.96 -9.44
C THR A 135 3.61 -7.41 -8.52
N GLY A 136 3.23 -7.05 -7.30
CA GLY A 136 4.11 -6.65 -6.22
C GLY A 136 3.71 -7.30 -4.90
N GLY A 137 4.56 -7.20 -3.91
CA GLY A 137 4.25 -7.75 -2.60
C GLY A 137 5.08 -7.08 -1.50
N VAL A 138 4.40 -6.50 -0.53
CA VAL A 138 4.99 -5.63 0.48
C VAL A 138 5.68 -6.41 1.57
N ARG A 139 6.96 -6.19 1.73
CA ARG A 139 7.86 -6.88 2.66
C ARG A 139 8.39 -5.93 3.74
N ALA A 140 8.62 -6.49 4.95
CA ALA A 140 9.34 -5.82 6.03
C ALA A 140 10.71 -6.47 6.29
N HIS A 141 11.02 -7.61 5.65
CA HIS A 141 12.28 -8.34 5.82
C HIS A 141 13.16 -8.22 4.59
N LYS A 142 14.43 -7.88 4.80
CA LYS A 142 15.44 -7.84 3.74
C LYS A 142 15.71 -9.25 3.20
N LYS A 143 16.03 -9.34 1.90
CA LYS A 143 16.33 -10.61 1.23
C LYS A 143 15.22 -11.66 1.26
N SER A 144 14.00 -11.20 1.48
CA SER A 144 12.79 -12.01 1.38
C SER A 144 12.64 -12.62 -0.02
N SER A 145 11.97 -13.76 -0.13
CA SER A 145 11.71 -14.43 -1.40
C SER A 145 11.04 -13.50 -2.41
N PHE A 146 11.50 -13.55 -3.66
CA PHE A 146 11.04 -12.66 -4.72
C PHE A 146 10.34 -13.45 -5.83
N LEU A 147 9.04 -13.51 -5.77
CA LEU A 147 8.18 -14.26 -6.69
C LEU A 147 7.37 -13.34 -7.62
N GLU A 148 7.19 -12.10 -7.22
CA GLU A 148 6.45 -11.07 -7.95
C GLU A 148 7.34 -10.40 -9.02
N ASP A 149 6.76 -9.51 -9.84
CA ASP A 149 7.51 -8.77 -10.88
C ASP A 149 8.28 -7.59 -10.32
N VAL A 150 7.71 -6.91 -9.31
CA VAL A 150 8.27 -5.74 -8.66
C VAL A 150 8.55 -6.05 -7.19
N TYR A 151 9.80 -5.87 -6.75
CA TYR A 151 10.15 -5.98 -5.34
C TYR A 151 9.67 -4.74 -4.60
N THR A 152 8.78 -4.91 -3.62
CA THR A 152 8.29 -3.81 -2.79
C THR A 152 8.65 -4.03 -1.32
N TYR A 153 9.11 -2.97 -0.65
CA TYR A 153 9.67 -3.06 0.69
C TYR A 153 9.26 -1.86 1.55
N ASN A 154 8.85 -2.15 2.78
CA ASN A 154 8.61 -1.13 3.80
C ASN A 154 9.94 -0.72 4.41
N ASP A 155 10.38 0.49 4.05
CA ASP A 155 11.71 1.00 4.38
C ASP A 155 11.64 1.97 5.55
N PHE A 156 11.62 1.42 6.73
CA PHE A 156 11.69 2.20 7.97
C PHE A 156 13.11 2.18 8.52
N VAL A 157 14.03 2.93 7.90
CA VAL A 157 15.37 3.11 8.45
C VAL A 157 15.29 4.00 9.68
N HIS A 158 15.14 3.39 10.83
CA HIS A 158 14.99 4.08 12.10
C HIS A 158 16.13 3.79 13.05
N ASP A 159 17.13 4.63 13.02
CA ASP A 159 18.08 4.75 14.11
C ASP A 159 17.92 6.09 14.85
N GLY A 160 16.68 6.52 15.00
CA GLY A 160 16.27 7.76 15.65
C GLY A 160 16.28 9.00 14.78
N THR A 161 16.99 9.01 13.65
CA THR A 161 17.19 10.19 12.82
C THR A 161 16.56 10.13 11.43
N ASN A 162 16.06 8.97 11.02
CA ASN A 162 15.60 8.70 9.66
C ASN A 162 16.63 9.16 8.60
N ARG A 163 17.66 8.35 8.36
CA ARG A 163 18.79 8.67 7.48
C ARG A 163 18.51 8.61 5.98
N GLY A 164 17.27 8.40 5.57
CA GLY A 164 16.90 8.21 4.18
C GLY A 164 16.34 6.81 3.95
N CYS A 165 16.81 6.12 2.93
CA CYS A 165 16.38 4.75 2.63
C CYS A 165 17.56 3.78 2.55
N GLU A 166 17.24 2.49 2.58
CA GLU A 166 18.20 1.41 2.37
C GLU A 166 18.65 1.35 0.91
N LYS A 167 19.89 0.89 0.69
CA LYS A 167 20.35 0.59 -0.66
C LYS A 167 19.57 -0.61 -1.23
N LYS A 168 19.07 -0.48 -2.44
CA LYS A 168 18.37 -1.55 -3.16
C LYS A 168 19.09 -2.88 -3.08
N THR A 169 20.43 -2.89 -3.32
CA THR A 169 21.25 -4.10 -3.28
C THR A 169 21.32 -4.76 -1.92
N SER A 170 21.07 -4.03 -0.82
CA SER A 170 21.03 -4.60 0.53
C SER A 170 19.67 -5.23 0.85
N VAL A 171 18.61 -4.78 0.20
CA VAL A 171 17.22 -5.16 0.50
C VAL A 171 16.74 -6.29 -0.40
N THR A 172 16.77 -6.12 -1.73
CA THR A 172 16.24 -7.13 -2.65
C THR A 172 17.17 -8.31 -2.84
N SER A 173 16.59 -9.48 -3.07
CA SER A 173 17.32 -10.69 -3.49
C SER A 173 17.73 -10.65 -4.96
N ASP A 174 17.07 -9.86 -5.81
CA ASP A 174 17.41 -9.65 -7.21
C ASP A 174 17.46 -8.15 -7.57
N PRO A 175 18.64 -7.52 -7.58
CA PRO A 175 18.76 -6.10 -7.87
C PRO A 175 18.52 -5.74 -9.35
N LYS A 176 18.40 -6.71 -10.25
CA LYS A 176 18.10 -6.46 -11.67
C LYS A 176 16.63 -6.17 -11.93
N LYS A 177 15.75 -6.63 -11.04
CA LYS A 177 14.32 -6.40 -11.16
C LYS A 177 13.93 -5.01 -10.60
N PRO A 178 12.76 -4.47 -11.00
CA PRO A 178 12.24 -3.23 -10.45
C PRO A 178 12.10 -3.27 -8.94
N TYR A 179 12.36 -2.13 -8.28
CA TYR A 179 12.27 -1.98 -6.84
C TYR A 179 11.47 -0.74 -6.47
N LEU A 180 10.63 -0.85 -5.47
CA LEU A 180 9.74 0.21 -4.99
C LEU A 180 9.75 0.26 -3.46
N ILE A 181 9.86 1.45 -2.89
CA ILE A 181 9.66 1.67 -1.45
C ILE A 181 8.16 1.79 -1.20
N SER A 182 7.56 0.78 -0.55
CA SER A 182 6.11 0.70 -0.36
C SER A 182 5.58 1.42 0.87
N GLU A 183 6.42 1.65 1.85
CA GLU A 183 6.15 2.52 3.00
C GLU A 183 7.44 3.13 3.53
N TYR A 184 7.36 4.36 4.00
CA TYR A 184 8.43 5.00 4.77
C TYR A 184 7.85 6.07 5.71
N ASN A 185 8.55 6.38 6.80
CA ASN A 185 8.25 7.49 7.70
C ASN A 185 6.92 7.38 8.48
N GLY A 186 6.04 8.35 8.39
CA GLY A 186 4.67 8.32 8.89
C GLY A 186 4.54 8.34 10.41
N HIS A 187 3.88 7.32 10.94
CA HIS A 187 3.55 7.19 12.36
C HIS A 187 4.75 7.15 13.31
N MET A 188 5.95 6.91 12.77
CA MET A 188 7.19 6.88 13.56
C MET A 188 7.61 8.25 14.07
N TYR A 189 7.04 9.33 13.52
CA TYR A 189 7.25 10.69 13.98
C TYR A 189 5.95 11.50 13.87
N PRO A 190 4.96 11.23 14.73
CA PRO A 190 3.64 11.85 14.62
C PRO A 190 3.70 13.34 14.97
N THR A 191 3.02 14.17 14.17
CA THR A 191 2.86 15.60 14.41
C THR A 191 1.40 16.01 14.39
N LYS A 192 1.10 17.08 15.14
CA LYS A 192 -0.23 17.67 15.23
C LYS A 192 -0.19 19.15 14.82
N ALA A 193 -1.35 19.71 14.48
CA ALA A 193 -1.44 21.10 14.03
C ALA A 193 -0.95 22.13 15.03
N PHE A 194 -1.02 21.79 16.32
CA PHE A 194 -0.65 22.67 17.43
C PHE A 194 0.75 22.39 17.97
N ASP A 195 1.50 21.44 17.38
CA ASP A 195 2.89 21.24 17.72
C ASP A 195 3.71 22.45 17.29
N TRP A 196 4.81 22.72 17.99
CA TRP A 196 5.71 23.81 17.64
C TRP A 196 6.36 23.61 16.27
N GLU A 197 6.82 24.69 15.68
CA GLU A 197 7.26 24.73 14.30
C GLU A 197 8.42 23.75 14.02
N GLU A 198 9.41 23.69 14.89
CA GLU A 198 10.59 22.83 14.76
C GLU A 198 10.20 21.36 14.66
N HIS A 199 9.20 20.91 15.42
CA HIS A 199 8.70 19.55 15.38
C HIS A 199 8.03 19.24 14.03
N ARG A 200 7.23 20.18 13.51
CA ARG A 200 6.57 20.04 12.21
C ARG A 200 7.56 20.09 11.05
N VAL A 201 8.57 20.95 11.13
CA VAL A 201 9.68 21.05 10.16
C VAL A 201 10.49 19.75 10.16
N GLU A 202 10.84 19.20 11.32
CA GLU A 202 11.56 17.91 11.38
C GLU A 202 10.75 16.77 10.75
N HIS A 203 9.42 16.74 10.92
CA HIS A 203 8.58 15.77 10.22
C HIS A 203 8.71 15.91 8.69
N ALA A 204 8.62 17.13 8.17
CA ALA A 204 8.80 17.39 6.74
C ALA A 204 10.19 16.99 6.24
N LEU A 205 11.25 17.33 7.00
CA LEU A 205 12.63 16.98 6.68
C LEU A 205 12.86 15.46 6.63
N ARG A 206 12.16 14.67 7.44
CA ARG A 206 12.22 13.21 7.39
C ARG A 206 11.71 12.67 6.06
N HIS A 207 10.63 13.23 5.51
CA HIS A 207 10.16 12.89 4.17
C HIS A 207 11.17 13.29 3.09
N VAL A 208 11.72 14.50 3.18
CA VAL A 208 12.73 14.99 2.22
C VAL A 208 13.95 14.08 2.19
N ARG A 209 14.49 13.70 3.34
CA ARG A 209 15.67 12.81 3.43
C ARG A 209 15.46 11.47 2.74
N VAL A 210 14.26 10.89 2.87
CA VAL A 210 13.94 9.63 2.16
C VAL A 210 13.83 9.85 0.67
N LEU A 211 13.13 10.91 0.25
CA LEU A 211 12.96 11.23 -1.17
C LEU A 211 14.30 11.53 -1.86
N ASP A 212 15.17 12.30 -1.21
CA ASP A 212 16.52 12.60 -1.72
C ASP A 212 17.38 11.34 -1.83
N ALA A 213 17.35 10.47 -0.81
CA ALA A 213 18.08 9.22 -0.83
C ALA A 213 17.57 8.28 -1.92
N ALA A 214 16.27 8.17 -2.08
CA ALA A 214 15.66 7.35 -3.13
C ALA A 214 15.99 7.88 -4.53
N ALA A 215 15.99 9.20 -4.72
CA ALA A 215 16.37 9.82 -5.98
C ALA A 215 17.86 9.63 -6.31
N ALA A 216 18.73 9.66 -5.30
CA ALA A 216 20.17 9.47 -5.46
C ALA A 216 20.55 8.03 -5.85
N GLU A 217 19.78 7.01 -5.44
CA GLU A 217 20.00 5.61 -5.84
C GLU A 217 19.74 5.36 -7.33
N GLY A 218 18.92 6.18 -8.00
CA GLY A 218 18.71 6.20 -9.45
C GLY A 218 17.97 5.00 -10.04
N ASP A 219 17.84 3.90 -9.31
CA ASP A 219 17.18 2.67 -9.76
C ASP A 219 16.01 2.24 -8.84
N ILE A 220 15.56 3.15 -7.97
CA ILE A 220 14.33 3.03 -7.19
C ILE A 220 13.19 3.62 -8.02
N ALA A 221 12.20 2.79 -8.37
CA ALA A 221 11.11 3.18 -9.28
C ALA A 221 10.14 4.20 -8.65
N GLY A 222 10.08 4.28 -7.33
CA GLY A 222 9.24 5.23 -6.60
C GLY A 222 9.15 4.91 -5.11
N SER A 223 8.43 5.76 -4.38
CA SER A 223 8.25 5.59 -2.94
C SER A 223 6.88 6.08 -2.48
N PHE A 224 6.30 5.40 -1.48
CA PHE A 224 5.04 5.76 -0.86
C PHE A 224 5.27 6.15 0.60
N GLY A 225 4.99 7.42 0.93
CA GLY A 225 5.01 7.89 2.31
C GLY A 225 3.85 7.29 3.10
N TRP A 226 4.14 6.69 4.24
CA TRP A 226 3.12 6.17 5.14
C TRP A 226 2.55 7.31 5.97
N CYS A 227 1.50 7.43 6.01
CA CYS A 227 0.07 7.46 5.87
C CYS A 227 -0.32 8.93 5.75
N PRO A 228 -0.72 9.45 4.61
CA PRO A 228 -1.24 10.82 4.51
C PRO A 228 -2.50 10.93 5.37
N HIS A 229 -2.40 11.70 6.45
CA HIS A 229 -3.56 12.07 7.27
C HIS A 229 -4.41 13.06 6.48
N ILE A 230 -5.42 12.56 5.78
CA ILE A 230 -6.45 13.40 5.18
C ILE A 230 -7.35 13.86 6.32
N ARG A 231 -7.02 15.00 6.91
CA ARG A 231 -7.64 15.53 8.15
C ARG A 231 -9.15 15.78 8.08
N ARG A 232 -9.74 15.77 6.89
CA ARG A 232 -11.16 16.08 6.73
C ARG A 232 -12.11 14.91 6.96
N CYS A 233 -11.61 13.69 6.99
CA CYS A 233 -12.45 12.50 7.13
C CYS A 233 -12.65 11.97 8.56
N PHE A 234 -11.87 12.41 9.57
CA PHE A 234 -11.96 11.82 10.91
C PHE A 234 -11.79 12.80 12.07
N PRO A 235 -12.89 13.17 12.75
CA PRO A 235 -12.82 13.76 14.09
C PRO A 235 -12.40 12.78 15.19
N CYS A 236 -12.28 11.47 14.90
CA CYS A 236 -12.23 10.41 15.92
C CYS A 236 -10.85 10.03 16.43
N TRP A 237 -9.75 10.63 15.95
CA TRP A 237 -8.39 10.36 16.43
C TRP A 237 -7.85 11.39 17.42
N GLN A 238 -8.73 12.07 18.16
CA GLN A 238 -8.36 12.99 19.23
C GLN A 238 -8.69 12.43 20.63
N ARG A 239 -8.44 11.15 20.88
CA ARG A 239 -8.42 10.66 22.26
C ARG A 239 -7.17 9.84 22.51
#